data_d67a4a8d48f5f56d2c5e27426b4fc904
#
_entry.id   d67a4a8d48f5f56d2c5e27426b4fc904
#
_cell.length_a   1.000
_cell.length_b   1.000
_cell.length_c   1.000
_cell.angle_alpha   90.00
_cell.angle_beta   90.00
_cell.angle_gamma   90.00
#
_symmetry.space_group_name_H-M   'P 1'
#
loop_
_entity.id
_entity.type
_entity.pdbx_description
1 polymer ?
#
loop_
_entity_poly.entity_id
_entity_poly.type
_entity_poly.pdbx_seq_one_letter_code
_entity_poly.pdbx_strand_id
1 'polypeptide(L)'
;MARLILLRHGESLANAERRFTHGPHEPLSRRGRDEALERGRNVAARFDPIAVYTSPFVRALETARLIGSVLGLEPVVVEALREQDFGALRGQPYEAAARDATWHTDRWRFRPPGGETLEEVGQRAGPALDEIAARHLGSEIVVVSHGGVMAALRACTSTQRFEGAPHLSANATGFVDDADLRLWRGRDDYTVR
;
A
#
# COMPACT_ATOMS: atom_id res chain seq x y z
N MET A 1 -5.79 10.58 18.69
CA MET A 1 -5.61 9.52 17.68
C MET A 1 -4.84 10.09 16.52
N ALA A 2 -3.91 9.36 15.92
CA ALA A 2 -3.22 9.79 14.70
C ALA A 2 -4.11 9.56 13.47
N ARG A 3 -3.98 10.41 12.44
CA ARG A 3 -4.59 10.20 11.13
C ARG A 3 -3.53 9.67 10.18
N LEU A 4 -3.71 8.47 9.65
CA LEU A 4 -2.82 7.86 8.66
C LEU A 4 -3.35 8.10 7.25
N ILE A 5 -2.56 8.76 6.41
CA ILE A 5 -2.83 9.01 5.00
C ILE A 5 -2.12 7.89 4.23
N LEU A 6 -2.86 6.83 3.88
CA LEU A 6 -2.31 5.66 3.21
C LEU A 6 -2.28 5.88 1.70
N LEU A 7 -1.09 5.82 1.12
CA LEU A 7 -0.86 6.02 -0.30
C LEU A 7 -0.21 4.76 -0.91
N ARG A 8 -0.73 4.31 -2.04
CA ARG A 8 -0.03 3.34 -2.87
C ARG A 8 1.09 4.05 -3.62
N HIS A 9 2.22 3.38 -3.86
CA HIS A 9 3.28 3.90 -4.74
C HIS A 9 2.74 4.28 -6.12
N GLY A 10 3.39 5.21 -6.82
CA GLY A 10 3.10 5.58 -8.20
C GLY A 10 3.25 4.39 -9.15
N GLU A 11 2.79 4.52 -10.40
CA GLU A 11 2.91 3.45 -11.40
C GLU A 11 4.37 2.95 -11.50
N SER A 12 4.58 1.64 -11.29
CA SER A 12 5.87 0.99 -11.54
C SER A 12 5.95 0.45 -12.97
N LEU A 13 7.16 0.06 -13.43
CA LEU A 13 7.30 -0.60 -14.72
C LEU A 13 6.46 -1.89 -14.78
N ALA A 14 6.41 -2.67 -13.71
CA ALA A 14 5.56 -3.85 -13.64
C ALA A 14 4.06 -3.52 -13.80
N ASN A 15 3.59 -2.42 -13.21
CA ASN A 15 2.20 -1.98 -13.38
C ASN A 15 1.93 -1.58 -14.84
N ALA A 16 2.82 -0.82 -15.47
CA ALA A 16 2.69 -0.41 -16.87
C ALA A 16 2.64 -1.63 -17.82
N GLU A 17 3.38 -2.69 -17.50
CA GLU A 17 3.43 -3.95 -18.24
C GLU A 17 2.34 -4.95 -17.82
N ARG A 18 1.46 -4.61 -16.87
CA ARG A 18 0.36 -5.45 -16.37
C ARG A 18 0.81 -6.81 -15.83
N ARG A 19 1.93 -6.85 -15.11
CA ARG A 19 2.48 -8.04 -14.48
C ARG A 19 2.73 -7.85 -12.99
N PHE A 20 2.85 -8.96 -12.27
CA PHE A 20 3.36 -8.95 -10.91
C PHE A 20 4.82 -8.45 -10.89
N THR A 21 5.19 -7.72 -9.85
CA THR A 21 6.56 -7.26 -9.67
C THR A 21 7.54 -8.43 -9.57
N HIS A 22 8.74 -8.26 -10.10
CA HIS A 22 9.83 -9.23 -9.89
C HIS A 22 10.36 -9.20 -8.46
N GLY A 23 10.24 -8.06 -7.77
CA GLY A 23 10.75 -7.93 -6.40
C GLY A 23 10.91 -6.48 -5.92
N PRO A 24 11.82 -6.29 -4.94
CA PRO A 24 11.97 -5.00 -4.27
C PRO A 24 12.59 -3.90 -5.15
N HIS A 25 13.35 -4.27 -6.19
CA HIS A 25 14.12 -3.33 -7.02
C HIS A 25 13.36 -2.75 -8.20
N GLU A 26 12.09 -3.12 -8.39
CA GLU A 26 11.24 -2.60 -9.47
C GLU A 26 11.02 -1.08 -9.31
N PRO A 27 11.47 -0.24 -10.28
CA PRO A 27 11.38 1.22 -10.17
C PRO A 27 10.00 1.75 -10.59
N LEU A 28 9.77 3.03 -10.35
CA LEU A 28 8.66 3.78 -10.93
C LEU A 28 8.84 3.93 -12.45
N SER A 29 7.71 3.97 -13.18
CA SER A 29 7.67 4.51 -14.54
C SER A 29 7.84 6.04 -14.49
N ARG A 30 8.04 6.67 -15.67
CA ARG A 30 8.02 8.14 -15.78
C ARG A 30 6.70 8.71 -15.25
N ARG A 31 5.58 8.13 -15.68
CA ARG A 31 4.24 8.51 -15.24
C ARG A 31 4.10 8.35 -13.73
N GLY A 32 4.60 7.26 -13.14
CA GLY A 32 4.53 7.05 -11.69
C GLY A 32 5.27 8.11 -10.88
N ARG A 33 6.37 8.70 -11.40
CA ARG A 33 7.05 9.85 -10.77
C ARG A 33 6.20 11.11 -10.81
N ASP A 34 5.56 11.39 -11.96
CA ASP A 34 4.68 12.54 -12.12
C ASP A 34 3.46 12.42 -11.18
N GLU A 35 2.86 11.21 -11.09
CA GLU A 35 1.79 10.89 -10.13
C GLU A 35 2.21 11.12 -8.68
N ALA A 36 3.43 10.72 -8.30
CA ALA A 36 3.93 10.89 -6.94
C ALA A 36 4.07 12.38 -6.56
N LEU A 37 4.60 13.21 -7.46
CA LEU A 37 4.70 14.66 -7.23
C LEU A 37 3.32 15.31 -7.12
N GLU A 38 2.37 14.93 -7.95
CA GLU A 38 1.00 15.43 -7.90
C GLU A 38 0.34 15.06 -6.57
N ARG A 39 0.49 13.81 -6.10
CA ARG A 39 0.00 13.38 -4.79
C ARG A 39 0.61 14.18 -3.66
N GLY A 40 1.92 14.46 -3.70
CA GLY A 40 2.57 15.32 -2.72
C GLY A 40 1.89 16.70 -2.62
N ARG A 41 1.61 17.35 -3.77
CA ARG A 41 0.90 18.65 -3.82
C ARG A 41 -0.52 18.55 -3.25
N ASN A 42 -1.23 17.47 -3.56
CA ASN A 42 -2.60 17.26 -3.08
C ASN A 42 -2.65 16.96 -1.59
N VAL A 43 -1.68 16.24 -1.06
CA VAL A 43 -1.51 16.06 0.39
C VAL A 43 -1.23 17.40 1.05
N ALA A 44 -0.27 18.18 0.56
CA ALA A 44 0.07 19.50 1.10
C ALA A 44 -1.12 20.48 1.09
N ALA A 45 -2.00 20.40 0.09
CA ALA A 45 -3.17 21.27 0.00
C ALA A 45 -4.32 20.92 0.98
N ARG A 46 -4.32 19.71 1.57
CA ARG A 46 -5.46 19.19 2.35
C ARG A 46 -5.09 18.77 3.76
N PHE A 47 -3.83 18.50 4.03
CA PHE A 47 -3.32 17.92 5.26
C PHE A 47 -2.03 18.64 5.68
N ASP A 48 -1.69 18.52 6.97
CA ASP A 48 -0.44 19.02 7.54
C ASP A 48 0.36 17.85 8.17
N PRO A 49 0.88 16.91 7.33
CA PRO A 49 1.58 15.76 7.85
C PRO A 49 2.94 16.14 8.42
N ILE A 50 3.28 15.54 9.56
CA ILE A 50 4.56 15.77 10.26
C ILE A 50 5.61 14.69 9.97
N ALA A 51 5.23 13.58 9.32
CA ALA A 51 6.14 12.49 8.97
C ALA A 51 5.66 11.73 7.74
N VAL A 52 6.63 11.10 7.04
CA VAL A 52 6.39 10.19 5.92
C VAL A 52 7.04 8.84 6.26
N TYR A 53 6.26 7.77 6.25
CA TYR A 53 6.74 6.40 6.39
C TYR A 53 6.59 5.66 5.08
N THR A 54 7.47 4.69 4.80
CA THR A 54 7.45 3.99 3.53
C THR A 54 7.94 2.55 3.62
N SER A 55 7.48 1.72 2.68
CA SER A 55 8.07 0.42 2.38
C SER A 55 9.53 0.54 1.90
N PRO A 56 10.38 -0.47 2.14
CA PRO A 56 11.75 -0.50 1.63
C PRO A 56 11.84 -0.69 0.10
N PHE A 57 10.75 -1.09 -0.58
CA PHE A 57 10.79 -1.37 -2.02
C PHE A 57 11.00 -0.09 -2.83
N VAL A 58 11.90 -0.14 -3.82
CA VAL A 58 12.37 1.02 -4.58
C VAL A 58 11.24 1.92 -5.06
N ARG A 59 10.17 1.37 -5.65
CA ARG A 59 9.02 2.15 -6.15
C ARG A 59 8.27 2.92 -5.05
N ALA A 60 8.16 2.34 -3.85
CA ALA A 60 7.51 3.01 -2.71
C ALA A 60 8.43 4.06 -2.10
N LEU A 61 9.71 3.74 -1.93
CA LEU A 61 10.72 4.66 -1.42
C LEU A 61 10.90 5.87 -2.36
N GLU A 62 10.93 5.64 -3.67
CA GLU A 62 11.00 6.71 -4.67
C GLU A 62 9.75 7.60 -4.62
N THR A 63 8.55 6.99 -4.52
CA THR A 63 7.29 7.73 -4.32
C THR A 63 7.33 8.57 -3.05
N ALA A 64 7.75 7.99 -1.93
CA ALA A 64 7.82 8.67 -0.64
C ALA A 64 8.82 9.84 -0.65
N ARG A 65 9.97 9.68 -1.33
CA ARG A 65 10.95 10.77 -1.51
C ARG A 65 10.38 11.93 -2.33
N LEU A 66 9.65 11.63 -3.41
CA LEU A 66 9.00 12.66 -4.23
C LEU A 66 7.90 13.39 -3.45
N ILE A 67 7.07 12.67 -2.70
CA ILE A 67 6.08 13.28 -1.80
C ILE A 67 6.79 14.10 -0.71
N GLY A 68 7.80 13.52 -0.07
CA GLY A 68 8.58 14.17 0.98
C GLY A 68 9.26 15.44 0.51
N SER A 69 9.76 15.48 -0.74
CA SER A 69 10.36 16.72 -1.31
C SER A 69 9.35 17.86 -1.44
N VAL A 70 8.06 17.56 -1.63
CA VAL A 70 6.99 18.58 -1.65
C VAL A 70 6.62 19.03 -0.24
N LEU A 71 6.66 18.10 0.74
CA LEU A 71 6.27 18.35 2.13
C LEU A 71 7.41 18.88 3.01
N GLY A 72 8.66 18.85 2.55
CA GLY A 72 9.83 19.15 3.37
C GLY A 72 10.16 18.07 4.40
N LEU A 73 9.81 16.80 4.14
CA LEU A 73 9.94 15.69 5.07
C LEU A 73 10.78 14.55 4.48
N GLU A 74 11.68 13.97 5.28
CA GLU A 74 12.44 12.78 4.89
C GLU A 74 11.68 11.49 5.23
N PRO A 75 11.57 10.52 4.29
CA PRO A 75 10.86 9.28 4.54
C PRO A 75 11.60 8.35 5.51
N VAL A 76 10.86 7.76 6.45
CA VAL A 76 11.32 6.70 7.35
C VAL A 76 10.91 5.35 6.79
N VAL A 77 11.89 4.45 6.58
CA VAL A 77 11.65 3.11 6.03
C VAL A 77 11.17 2.16 7.12
N VAL A 78 10.09 1.41 6.82
CA VAL A 78 9.52 0.39 7.69
C VAL A 78 9.38 -0.91 6.90
N GLU A 79 10.15 -1.95 7.29
CA GLU A 79 10.21 -3.23 6.58
C GLU A 79 8.84 -3.92 6.51
N ALA A 80 8.05 -3.84 7.55
CA ALA A 80 6.72 -4.46 7.62
C ALA A 80 5.72 -3.89 6.59
N LEU A 81 6.01 -2.74 5.96
CA LEU A 81 5.18 -2.14 4.91
C LEU A 81 5.51 -2.65 3.50
N ARG A 82 6.41 -3.64 3.33
CA ARG A 82 6.73 -4.23 2.03
C ARG A 82 5.50 -4.85 1.36
N GLU A 83 5.54 -5.02 0.03
CA GLU A 83 4.46 -5.64 -0.74
C GLU A 83 4.28 -7.12 -0.35
N GLN A 84 3.09 -7.66 -0.65
CA GLN A 84 2.83 -9.10 -0.62
C GLN A 84 3.91 -9.83 -1.43
N ASP A 85 4.45 -10.89 -0.88
CA ASP A 85 5.30 -11.79 -1.66
C ASP A 85 4.44 -12.62 -2.61
N PHE A 86 4.66 -12.43 -3.91
CA PHE A 86 3.92 -13.12 -4.94
C PHE A 86 4.53 -14.49 -5.33
N GLY A 87 5.64 -14.92 -4.70
CA GLY A 87 6.24 -16.23 -4.92
C GLY A 87 6.45 -16.54 -6.40
N ALA A 88 5.91 -17.67 -6.88
CA ALA A 88 6.03 -18.10 -8.29
C ALA A 88 5.27 -17.21 -9.29
N LEU A 89 4.41 -16.30 -8.84
CA LEU A 89 3.73 -15.31 -9.71
C LEU A 89 4.62 -14.10 -10.02
N ARG A 90 5.78 -13.94 -9.40
CA ARG A 90 6.70 -12.83 -9.69
C ARG A 90 7.03 -12.76 -11.18
N GLY A 91 6.85 -11.58 -11.78
CA GLY A 91 7.07 -11.34 -13.20
C GLY A 91 6.00 -11.91 -14.15
N GLN A 92 5.05 -12.71 -13.65
CA GLN A 92 3.97 -13.26 -14.46
C GLN A 92 2.90 -12.18 -14.73
N PRO A 93 2.18 -12.27 -15.87
CA PRO A 93 0.99 -11.44 -16.10
C PRO A 93 -0.04 -11.62 -14.98
N TYR A 94 -0.83 -10.58 -14.68
CA TYR A 94 -1.84 -10.67 -13.61
C TYR A 94 -2.86 -11.79 -13.82
N GLU A 95 -3.16 -12.12 -15.07
CA GLU A 95 -4.06 -13.21 -15.45
C GLU A 95 -3.56 -14.58 -14.98
N ALA A 96 -2.27 -14.73 -14.66
CA ALA A 96 -1.73 -16.00 -14.14
C ALA A 96 -2.34 -16.36 -12.78
N ALA A 97 -2.65 -15.40 -11.92
CA ALA A 97 -3.31 -15.64 -10.64
C ALA A 97 -4.74 -16.13 -10.81
N ALA A 98 -5.44 -15.66 -11.85
CA ALA A 98 -6.83 -16.01 -12.12
C ALA A 98 -7.04 -17.49 -12.51
N ARG A 99 -5.96 -18.25 -12.72
CA ARG A 99 -6.02 -19.71 -12.95
C ARG A 99 -6.34 -20.49 -11.67
N ASP A 100 -6.11 -19.89 -10.51
CA ASP A 100 -6.47 -20.48 -9.22
C ASP A 100 -7.85 -19.97 -8.79
N ALA A 101 -8.77 -20.91 -8.51
CA ALA A 101 -10.12 -20.56 -8.10
C ALA A 101 -10.16 -19.76 -6.80
N THR A 102 -9.19 -19.98 -5.88
CA THR A 102 -9.10 -19.29 -4.60
C THR A 102 -8.81 -17.80 -4.78
N TRP A 103 -8.13 -17.40 -5.87
CA TRP A 103 -7.94 -16.00 -6.24
C TRP A 103 -9.27 -15.23 -6.34
N HIS A 104 -10.33 -15.89 -6.82
CA HIS A 104 -11.64 -15.28 -7.02
C HIS A 104 -12.59 -15.47 -5.83
N THR A 105 -12.46 -16.57 -5.10
CA THR A 105 -13.42 -16.96 -4.06
C THR A 105 -12.97 -16.60 -2.66
N ASP A 106 -11.68 -16.62 -2.39
CA ASP A 106 -11.09 -16.25 -1.09
C ASP A 106 -9.73 -15.55 -1.27
N ARG A 107 -9.76 -14.33 -1.76
CA ARG A 107 -8.56 -13.51 -2.00
C ARG A 107 -7.74 -13.31 -0.73
N TRP A 108 -8.37 -13.33 0.42
CA TRP A 108 -7.74 -13.17 1.73
C TRP A 108 -6.76 -14.30 2.05
N ARG A 109 -7.20 -15.54 1.78
CA ARG A 109 -6.40 -16.75 2.03
C ARG A 109 -5.67 -17.28 0.79
N PHE A 110 -5.89 -16.68 -0.37
CA PHE A 110 -5.13 -17.05 -1.55
C PHE A 110 -3.63 -16.90 -1.29
N ARG A 111 -2.89 -18.00 -1.48
CA ARG A 111 -1.44 -18.05 -1.35
C ARG A 111 -0.80 -18.33 -2.71
N PRO A 112 -0.05 -17.36 -3.29
CA PRO A 112 0.84 -17.69 -4.40
C PRO A 112 1.84 -18.77 -3.98
N PRO A 113 2.17 -19.76 -4.82
CA PRO A 113 3.14 -20.78 -4.47
C PRO A 113 4.48 -20.17 -4.02
N GLY A 114 4.89 -20.44 -2.78
CA GLY A 114 6.08 -19.84 -2.16
C GLY A 114 5.94 -18.37 -1.77
N GLY A 115 4.73 -17.83 -1.76
CA GLY A 115 4.44 -16.44 -1.41
C GLY A 115 3.64 -16.26 -0.11
N GLU A 116 3.17 -15.03 0.14
CA GLU A 116 2.35 -14.64 1.29
C GLU A 116 0.85 -14.60 0.94
N THR A 117 -0.02 -14.87 1.92
CA THR A 117 -1.45 -14.51 1.87
C THR A 117 -1.64 -13.04 2.24
N LEU A 118 -2.80 -12.45 1.92
CA LEU A 118 -3.16 -11.12 2.44
C LEU A 118 -3.33 -11.11 3.95
N GLU A 119 -3.74 -12.24 4.55
CA GLU A 119 -3.81 -12.42 5.99
C GLU A 119 -2.43 -12.20 6.65
N GLU A 120 -1.38 -12.83 6.14
CA GLU A 120 -0.01 -12.67 6.63
C GLU A 120 0.51 -11.24 6.41
N VAL A 121 0.16 -10.61 5.28
CA VAL A 121 0.46 -9.20 5.05
C VAL A 121 -0.20 -8.32 6.13
N GLY A 122 -1.46 -8.57 6.46
CA GLY A 122 -2.18 -7.86 7.52
C GLY A 122 -1.55 -8.06 8.90
N GLN A 123 -1.13 -9.30 9.22
CA GLN A 123 -0.49 -9.65 10.48
C GLN A 123 0.85 -8.93 10.71
N ARG A 124 1.60 -8.61 9.65
CA ARG A 124 2.86 -7.85 9.79
C ARG A 124 2.68 -6.34 9.65
N ALA A 125 1.80 -5.89 8.77
CA ALA A 125 1.64 -4.46 8.51
C ALA A 125 0.77 -3.76 9.58
N GLY A 126 -0.24 -4.43 10.13
CA GLY A 126 -1.14 -3.90 11.14
C GLY A 126 -0.40 -3.39 12.38
N PRO A 127 0.37 -4.23 13.08
CA PRO A 127 1.14 -3.79 14.26
C PRO A 127 2.11 -2.64 13.98
N ALA A 128 2.74 -2.63 12.79
CA ALA A 128 3.64 -1.54 12.41
C ALA A 128 2.91 -0.20 12.25
N LEU A 129 1.70 -0.21 11.68
CA LEU A 129 0.87 0.98 11.58
C LEU A 129 0.35 1.44 12.94
N ASP A 130 -0.01 0.51 13.82
CA ASP A 130 -0.40 0.82 15.20
C ASP A 130 0.75 1.50 15.97
N GLU A 131 1.98 1.02 15.79
CA GLU A 131 3.16 1.64 16.39
C GLU A 131 3.41 3.05 15.84
N ILE A 132 3.31 3.24 14.51
CA ILE A 132 3.40 4.56 13.88
C ILE A 132 2.33 5.48 14.47
N ALA A 133 1.09 5.04 14.53
CA ALA A 133 -0.02 5.84 15.06
C ALA A 133 0.19 6.21 16.54
N ALA A 134 0.66 5.28 17.36
CA ALA A 134 0.92 5.52 18.79
C ALA A 134 2.04 6.54 19.03
N ARG A 135 3.06 6.58 18.15
CA ARG A 135 4.15 7.57 18.23
C ARG A 135 3.73 9.00 17.87
N HIS A 136 2.62 9.19 17.15
CA HIS A 136 2.22 10.45 16.55
C HIS A 136 0.78 10.85 16.90
N LEU A 137 0.39 10.68 18.14
CA LEU A 137 -0.97 11.00 18.60
C LEU A 137 -1.33 12.46 18.30
N GLY A 138 -2.50 12.67 17.70
CA GLY A 138 -3.01 13.99 17.34
C GLY A 138 -2.49 14.56 16.02
N SER A 139 -1.63 13.84 15.32
CA SER A 139 -0.97 14.30 14.09
C SER A 139 -1.42 13.54 12.85
N GLU A 140 -1.12 14.09 11.69
CA GLU A 140 -1.32 13.49 10.37
C GLU A 140 0.00 12.91 9.85
N ILE A 141 -0.04 11.69 9.31
CA ILE A 141 1.13 10.92 8.90
C ILE A 141 0.89 10.33 7.52
N VAL A 142 1.80 10.56 6.59
CA VAL A 142 1.78 9.88 5.28
C VAL A 142 2.44 8.52 5.39
N VAL A 143 1.80 7.51 4.83
CA VAL A 143 2.35 6.14 4.73
C VAL A 143 2.28 5.69 3.28
N VAL A 144 3.42 5.48 2.64
CA VAL A 144 3.52 4.99 1.26
C VAL A 144 3.80 3.49 1.25
N SER A 145 2.92 2.73 0.64
CA SER A 145 3.01 1.28 0.59
C SER A 145 2.47 0.71 -0.74
N HIS A 146 1.82 -0.45 -0.73
CA HIS A 146 1.51 -1.27 -1.90
C HIS A 146 0.06 -1.74 -1.93
N GLY A 147 -0.36 -2.28 -3.09
CA GLY A 147 -1.72 -2.76 -3.31
C GLY A 147 -2.12 -3.89 -2.37
N GLY A 148 -1.25 -4.86 -2.12
CA GLY A 148 -1.51 -5.97 -1.19
C GLY A 148 -1.67 -5.50 0.25
N VAL A 149 -0.81 -4.57 0.71
CA VAL A 149 -0.91 -3.98 2.05
C VAL A 149 -2.21 -3.18 2.19
N MET A 150 -2.56 -2.35 1.20
CA MET A 150 -3.82 -1.59 1.20
C MET A 150 -5.05 -2.51 1.24
N ALA A 151 -5.03 -3.61 0.46
CA ALA A 151 -6.10 -4.59 0.47
C ALA A 151 -6.24 -5.29 1.84
N ALA A 152 -5.12 -5.68 2.45
CA ALA A 152 -5.12 -6.29 3.78
C ALA A 152 -5.68 -5.32 4.85
N LEU A 153 -5.28 -4.04 4.80
CA LEU A 153 -5.73 -3.03 5.75
C LEU A 153 -7.21 -2.70 5.60
N ARG A 154 -7.73 -2.60 4.37
CA ARG A 154 -9.18 -2.43 4.13
C ARG A 154 -9.98 -3.57 4.75
N ALA A 155 -9.51 -4.81 4.62
CA ALA A 155 -10.14 -5.97 5.25
C ALA A 155 -10.17 -5.85 6.80
N CYS A 156 -9.12 -5.25 7.39
CA CYS A 156 -9.03 -5.07 8.84
C CYS A 156 -9.92 -3.92 9.37
N THR A 157 -10.26 -2.93 8.52
CA THR A 157 -10.95 -1.70 8.93
C THR A 157 -12.43 -1.64 8.52
N SER A 158 -12.84 -2.44 7.51
CA SER A 158 -14.20 -2.41 6.98
C SER A 158 -15.18 -3.21 7.85
N THR A 159 -16.47 -2.84 7.80
CA THR A 159 -17.56 -3.64 8.38
C THR A 159 -17.80 -4.96 7.62
N GLN A 160 -17.31 -5.06 6.39
CA GLN A 160 -17.24 -6.32 5.62
C GLN A 160 -15.89 -7.00 5.89
N ARG A 161 -15.78 -7.58 7.08
CA ARG A 161 -14.56 -8.27 7.50
C ARG A 161 -14.41 -9.62 6.81
N PHE A 162 -13.21 -9.90 6.36
CA PHE A 162 -12.81 -11.27 6.18
C PHE A 162 -12.72 -11.96 7.56
N GLU A 163 -13.27 -13.15 7.69
CA GLU A 163 -13.20 -13.92 8.91
C GLU A 163 -11.74 -14.14 9.33
N GLY A 164 -11.39 -13.74 10.57
CA GLY A 164 -10.02 -13.83 11.08
C GLY A 164 -9.09 -12.66 10.75
N ALA A 165 -9.56 -11.59 10.08
CA ALA A 165 -8.75 -10.40 9.87
C ALA A 165 -8.39 -9.73 11.22
N PRO A 166 -7.10 -9.36 11.46
CA PRO A 166 -6.70 -8.69 12.69
C PRO A 166 -7.40 -7.32 12.80
N HIS A 167 -7.70 -6.91 14.03
CA HIS A 167 -8.18 -5.57 14.31
C HIS A 167 -7.00 -4.62 14.35
N LEU A 168 -7.08 -3.48 13.65
CA LEU A 168 -6.22 -2.34 13.97
C LEU A 168 -6.65 -1.78 15.33
N SER A 169 -5.68 -1.36 16.12
CA SER A 169 -5.95 -0.83 17.44
C SER A 169 -6.74 0.49 17.38
N ALA A 170 -7.38 0.86 18.50
CA ALA A 170 -8.09 2.13 18.63
C ALA A 170 -7.19 3.38 18.43
N ASN A 171 -5.87 3.21 18.37
CA ASN A 171 -4.90 4.29 18.16
C ASN A 171 -4.78 4.70 16.68
N ALA A 172 -5.17 3.82 15.75
CA ALA A 172 -5.17 4.08 14.31
C ALA A 172 -6.60 4.33 13.80
N THR A 173 -7.19 5.46 14.14
CA THR A 173 -8.52 5.84 13.63
C THR A 173 -8.39 6.98 12.63
N GLY A 174 -9.00 6.83 11.47
CA GLY A 174 -9.02 7.82 10.41
C GLY A 174 -8.00 7.52 9.32
N PHE A 175 -8.24 6.44 8.57
CA PHE A 175 -7.56 6.22 7.30
C PHE A 175 -8.16 7.13 6.24
N VAL A 176 -7.32 7.92 5.58
CA VAL A 176 -7.65 8.54 4.31
C VAL A 176 -7.00 7.69 3.24
N ASP A 177 -7.81 6.98 2.46
CA ASP A 177 -7.35 6.17 1.34
C ASP A 177 -7.14 7.05 0.09
N ASP A 178 -6.28 6.62 -0.83
CA ASP A 178 -6.10 7.23 -2.16
C ASP A 178 -7.42 7.47 -2.92
N ALA A 179 -8.44 6.61 -2.70
CA ALA A 179 -9.76 6.77 -3.26
C ALA A 179 -10.45 8.08 -2.83
N ASP A 180 -10.24 8.52 -1.58
CA ASP A 180 -10.80 9.78 -1.06
C ASP A 180 -10.04 11.01 -1.58
N LEU A 181 -8.79 10.83 -2.00
CA LEU A 181 -8.00 11.88 -2.61
C LEU A 181 -8.38 12.15 -4.08
N ARG A 182 -9.28 11.36 -4.67
CA ARG A 182 -9.74 11.41 -6.09
C ARG A 182 -8.61 11.41 -7.12
N LEU A 183 -7.42 10.97 -6.74
CA LEU A 183 -6.21 11.05 -7.56
C LEU A 183 -5.91 9.77 -8.29
N TRP A 184 -6.57 8.69 -7.95
CA TRP A 184 -6.31 7.43 -8.58
C TRP A 184 -7.52 6.94 -9.37
N ARG A 185 -7.52 7.20 -10.68
CA ARG A 185 -8.31 6.47 -11.67
C ARG A 185 -7.52 5.27 -12.22
N GLY A 186 -6.69 4.67 -11.40
CA GLY A 186 -6.13 3.36 -11.69
C GLY A 186 -7.18 2.33 -11.28
N ARG A 187 -7.66 1.54 -12.23
CA ARG A 187 -8.47 0.36 -11.96
C ARG A 187 -7.80 -0.42 -10.83
N ASP A 188 -8.59 -0.92 -9.90
CA ASP A 188 -8.15 -1.99 -9.01
C ASP A 188 -7.67 -3.13 -9.91
N ASP A 189 -6.37 -3.19 -10.21
CA ASP A 189 -5.77 -4.18 -11.09
C ASP A 189 -5.92 -5.60 -10.54
N TYR A 190 -6.51 -5.74 -9.36
CA TYR A 190 -6.83 -6.99 -8.68
C TYR A 190 -8.34 -7.31 -8.65
N THR A 191 -9.22 -6.41 -9.08
CA THR A 191 -10.62 -6.73 -9.30
C THR A 191 -10.80 -7.22 -10.74
N VAL A 192 -10.78 -8.53 -10.91
CA VAL A 192 -11.35 -9.18 -12.09
C VAL A 192 -12.85 -8.97 -12.00
N ARG A 193 -13.45 -8.34 -13.03
CA ARG A 193 -14.90 -8.29 -13.21
C ARG A 193 -15.42 -9.68 -13.52
#